data_deaf45ea8c252600ae9d513b4cfdad4b
#
_entry.id   deaf45ea8c252600ae9d513b4cfdad4b
#
_cell.length_a   1.000
_cell.length_b   1.000
_cell.length_c   1.000
_cell.angle_alpha   90.00
_cell.angle_beta   90.00
_cell.angle_gamma   90.00
#
_symmetry.space_group_name_H-M   'P 1'
#
loop_
_entity.id
_entity.type
_entity.pdbx_description
1 polymer ?
#
loop_
_entity_poly.entity_id
_entity_poly.type
_entity_poly.pdbx_seq_one_letter_code
_entity_poly.pdbx_strand_id
1 'polypeptide(L)'
;MASLLAQNISKTYVRVPVLQDVTLSVGAASVHCLAGENGSGKSTLIKVISGTLSADAGKVIIDGHDATHENALKRIGLGLSVIYQDFSLLPNLTVFENITFLDSVSRSRKFANFRQMKQDAQETMTQMDVDIPLETLIEDLPVANQQLVAIARALRNRSKIIIMDEPTSALTRREVKALFKIVRSVSQKGVSFIFVTHKLEEIYEICDEVTVLRNGQVVATGPITNFSTADLSQAITGRQILVERLQPPAPDPTTAPLLRVESLTLPPLFYDVTFEVKAGEILGLTGLLGSGRSELAVSLSGKTPPASGRISLAGESISPRTVLAAQRLGIGYIPEDRLNEGLFLEQEIYDNILIGNLWRRTRGGLLDFRRIREDGQGYIKQLNIKAQDGNAPVQTLSGGNQQRVLIARYLDLGPKVLILNGPTIGVDVGSKHDIHLLIAELARHGTAIIVVSDDLPEVLSICHRVIVMANGRVSHQHPVDTLNLDTLVQEVTLES
;
A
#
# COMPACT_ATOMS: atom_id res chain seq x y z
N MET A 1 9.39 16.45 28.82
CA MET A 1 8.81 17.60 28.09
C MET A 1 8.56 17.15 26.66
N ALA A 2 7.53 17.66 26.00
CA ALA A 2 7.27 17.35 24.60
C ALA A 2 8.39 17.91 23.71
N SER A 3 8.91 17.13 22.78
CA SER A 3 9.89 17.58 21.77
C SER A 3 9.20 18.40 20.68
N LEU A 4 7.91 18.09 20.39
CA LEU A 4 7.06 18.81 19.46
C LEU A 4 5.66 18.97 20.05
N LEU A 5 5.10 20.17 19.94
CA LEU A 5 3.69 20.44 20.25
C LEU A 5 3.10 21.30 19.12
N ALA A 6 2.19 20.71 18.35
CA ALA A 6 1.29 21.43 17.46
C ALA A 6 -0.05 21.58 18.20
N GLN A 7 -0.44 22.79 18.57
CA GLN A 7 -1.59 23.06 19.44
C GLN A 7 -2.67 23.84 18.71
N ASN A 8 -3.90 23.31 18.73
CA ASN A 8 -5.11 23.94 18.18
C ASN A 8 -4.96 24.37 16.71
N ILE A 9 -4.28 23.55 15.92
CA ILE A 9 -4.00 23.84 14.49
C ILE A 9 -5.28 23.77 13.68
N SER A 10 -5.60 24.84 12.98
CA SER A 10 -6.70 24.92 12.04
C SER A 10 -6.22 25.39 10.67
N LYS A 11 -6.77 24.77 9.59
CA LYS A 11 -6.45 25.11 8.19
C LYS A 11 -7.64 24.91 7.28
N THR A 12 -7.93 25.91 6.46
CA THR A 12 -9.03 25.91 5.48
C THR A 12 -8.48 26.18 4.07
N TYR A 13 -8.94 25.42 3.08
CA TYR A 13 -8.67 25.67 1.66
C TYR A 13 -9.98 25.99 0.93
N VAL A 14 -10.04 27.17 0.29
CA VAL A 14 -11.19 27.58 -0.54
C VAL A 14 -12.56 27.28 0.14
N ARG A 15 -12.68 27.65 1.42
CA ARG A 15 -13.86 27.42 2.29
C ARG A 15 -14.10 25.97 2.77
N VAL A 16 -13.21 25.02 2.45
CA VAL A 16 -13.27 23.67 2.98
C VAL A 16 -12.31 23.55 4.17
N PRO A 17 -12.78 23.32 5.41
CA PRO A 17 -11.92 23.10 6.55
C PRO A 17 -11.23 21.73 6.41
N VAL A 18 -9.89 21.72 6.40
CA VAL A 18 -9.07 20.50 6.30
C VAL A 18 -8.49 20.10 7.65
N LEU A 19 -8.19 21.08 8.52
CA LEU A 19 -7.80 20.83 9.90
C LEU A 19 -8.67 21.72 10.79
N GLN A 20 -9.19 21.15 11.89
CA GLN A 20 -10.05 21.82 12.83
C GLN A 20 -9.60 21.50 14.25
N ASP A 21 -8.97 22.48 14.91
CA ASP A 21 -8.53 22.43 16.31
C ASP A 21 -7.64 21.20 16.63
N VAL A 22 -6.72 20.87 15.73
CA VAL A 22 -5.87 19.67 15.83
C VAL A 22 -4.73 19.94 16.82
N THR A 23 -4.61 19.07 17.83
CA THR A 23 -3.48 19.07 18.76
C THR A 23 -2.70 17.77 18.65
N LEU A 24 -1.38 17.88 18.42
CA LEU A 24 -0.43 16.77 18.38
C LEU A 24 0.74 17.07 19.32
N SER A 25 0.97 16.19 20.28
CA SER A 25 2.09 16.29 21.23
C SER A 25 2.99 15.06 21.08
N VAL A 26 4.28 15.27 20.86
CA VAL A 26 5.26 14.19 20.69
C VAL A 26 6.27 14.22 21.81
N GLY A 27 6.43 13.12 22.52
CA GLY A 27 7.42 12.95 23.58
C GLY A 27 8.86 12.97 23.07
N ALA A 28 9.82 13.25 23.96
CA ALA A 28 11.23 13.12 23.62
C ALA A 28 11.63 11.65 23.53
N ALA A 29 12.49 11.31 22.55
CA ALA A 29 13.00 9.96 22.33
C ALA A 29 11.89 8.90 22.21
N SER A 30 10.79 9.24 21.53
CA SER A 30 9.63 8.36 21.30
C SER A 30 9.31 8.23 19.82
N VAL A 31 8.61 7.17 19.48
CA VAL A 31 8.03 6.97 18.15
C VAL A 31 6.52 7.19 18.26
N HIS A 32 6.04 8.32 17.77
CA HIS A 32 4.64 8.71 17.79
C HIS A 32 3.98 8.44 16.44
N CYS A 33 2.88 7.72 16.42
CA CYS A 33 2.12 7.49 15.19
C CYS A 33 1.14 8.63 14.92
N LEU A 34 1.15 9.16 13.71
CA LEU A 34 0.05 9.96 13.16
C LEU A 34 -0.75 9.09 12.20
N ALA A 35 -1.85 8.49 12.70
CA ALA A 35 -2.70 7.58 11.95
C ALA A 35 -3.93 8.30 11.35
N GLY A 36 -4.53 7.71 10.32
CA GLY A 36 -5.77 8.18 9.70
C GLY A 36 -5.88 7.77 8.24
N GLU A 37 -7.10 7.75 7.71
CA GLU A 37 -7.34 7.46 6.29
C GLU A 37 -6.74 8.52 5.35
N ASN A 38 -6.66 8.18 4.05
CA ASN A 38 -6.29 9.15 3.03
C ASN A 38 -7.31 10.30 2.99
N GLY A 39 -6.80 11.55 2.93
CA GLY A 39 -7.66 12.72 2.99
C GLY A 39 -8.07 13.17 4.40
N SER A 40 -7.62 12.51 5.48
CA SER A 40 -7.93 12.92 6.86
C SER A 40 -7.26 14.22 7.32
N GLY A 41 -6.27 14.75 6.55
CA GLY A 41 -5.54 15.97 6.86
C GLY A 41 -4.09 15.76 7.31
N LYS A 42 -3.57 14.52 7.39
CA LYS A 42 -2.20 14.21 7.85
C LYS A 42 -1.12 15.01 7.11
N SER A 43 -1.11 14.95 5.78
CA SER A 43 -0.11 15.65 4.96
C SER A 43 -0.23 17.18 5.10
N THR A 44 -1.43 17.71 5.33
CA THR A 44 -1.63 19.13 5.64
C THR A 44 -1.04 19.50 7.00
N LEU A 45 -1.26 18.66 8.02
CA LEU A 45 -0.68 18.85 9.34
C LEU A 45 0.86 18.79 9.29
N ILE A 46 1.44 17.84 8.55
CA ILE A 46 2.89 17.74 8.34
C ILE A 46 3.42 19.01 7.66
N LYS A 47 2.75 19.52 6.63
CA LYS A 47 3.14 20.78 5.97
C LYS A 47 3.06 21.99 6.91
N VAL A 48 2.10 22.03 7.82
CA VAL A 48 2.02 23.07 8.86
C VAL A 48 3.16 22.91 9.85
N ILE A 49 3.43 21.70 10.35
CA ILE A 49 4.53 21.42 11.29
C ILE A 49 5.90 21.69 10.66
N SER A 50 6.09 21.35 9.38
CA SER A 50 7.35 21.59 8.67
C SER A 50 7.60 23.06 8.30
N GLY A 51 6.58 23.93 8.37
CA GLY A 51 6.68 25.33 7.99
C GLY A 51 6.64 25.59 6.48
N THR A 52 6.24 24.59 5.69
CA THR A 52 5.98 24.75 4.25
C THR A 52 4.59 25.31 3.98
N LEU A 53 3.70 25.27 4.98
CA LEU A 53 2.35 25.81 4.95
C LEU A 53 2.06 26.55 6.27
N SER A 54 1.47 27.73 6.19
CA SER A 54 1.01 28.46 7.40
C SER A 54 -0.35 27.96 7.85
N ALA A 55 -0.50 27.72 9.14
CA ALA A 55 -1.81 27.50 9.77
C ALA A 55 -2.65 28.79 9.73
N ASP A 56 -3.97 28.65 9.77
CA ASP A 56 -4.89 29.77 9.91
C ASP A 56 -5.08 30.14 11.40
N ALA A 57 -4.93 29.14 12.29
CA ALA A 57 -4.92 29.30 13.75
C ALA A 57 -4.07 28.21 14.41
N GLY A 58 -3.68 28.44 15.66
CA GLY A 58 -2.90 27.52 16.48
C GLY A 58 -1.43 27.88 16.57
N LYS A 59 -0.64 27.02 17.23
CA LYS A 59 0.78 27.20 17.48
C LYS A 59 1.58 25.94 17.21
N VAL A 60 2.83 26.11 16.79
CA VAL A 60 3.82 25.03 16.64
C VAL A 60 5.02 25.33 17.53
N ILE A 61 5.29 24.48 18.49
CA ILE A 61 6.42 24.59 19.43
C ILE A 61 7.36 23.43 19.18
N ILE A 62 8.64 23.72 18.92
CA ILE A 62 9.70 22.74 18.67
C ILE A 62 10.76 22.90 19.74
N ASP A 63 10.99 21.86 20.55
CA ASP A 63 11.96 21.85 21.65
C ASP A 63 11.84 23.09 22.57
N GLY A 64 10.58 23.48 22.89
CA GLY A 64 10.27 24.63 23.72
C GLY A 64 10.29 26.00 23.01
N HIS A 65 10.67 26.07 21.74
CA HIS A 65 10.69 27.29 20.93
C HIS A 65 9.40 27.45 20.14
N ASP A 66 8.76 28.60 20.22
CA ASP A 66 7.61 28.94 19.37
C ASP A 66 8.07 29.15 17.92
N ALA A 67 7.76 28.18 17.08
CA ALA A 67 8.10 28.14 15.67
C ALA A 67 6.91 28.46 14.76
N THR A 68 5.80 28.99 15.30
CA THR A 68 4.53 29.19 14.60
C THR A 68 4.69 29.97 13.29
N HIS A 69 5.48 31.04 13.31
CA HIS A 69 5.71 31.91 12.15
C HIS A 69 7.05 31.65 11.44
N GLU A 70 7.79 30.62 11.85
CA GLU A 70 9.07 30.29 11.27
C GLU A 70 8.91 29.46 9.98
N ASN A 71 9.75 29.76 8.97
CA ASN A 71 9.77 29.02 7.71
C ASN A 71 10.48 27.66 7.88
N ALA A 72 10.39 26.81 6.85
CA ALA A 72 10.95 25.46 6.87
C ALA A 72 12.46 25.42 7.18
N LEU A 73 13.26 26.33 6.61
CA LEU A 73 14.71 26.36 6.88
C LEU A 73 15.04 26.63 8.33
N LYS A 74 14.32 27.55 8.98
CA LYS A 74 14.51 27.83 10.40
C LYS A 74 14.08 26.64 11.27
N ARG A 75 12.99 25.95 10.92
CA ARG A 75 12.53 24.75 11.64
C ARG A 75 13.52 23.59 11.49
N ILE A 76 14.15 23.44 10.32
CA ILE A 76 15.29 22.51 10.16
C ILE A 76 16.42 22.90 11.14
N GLY A 77 16.74 24.18 11.26
CA GLY A 77 17.74 24.68 12.22
C GLY A 77 17.37 24.43 13.69
N LEU A 78 16.07 24.31 14.03
CA LEU A 78 15.58 23.91 15.35
C LEU A 78 15.60 22.38 15.57
N GLY A 79 15.99 21.60 14.54
CA GLY A 79 16.13 20.16 14.64
C GLY A 79 14.93 19.36 14.13
N LEU A 80 14.06 19.93 13.30
CA LEU A 80 12.95 19.23 12.65
C LEU A 80 13.35 18.82 11.23
N SER A 81 13.22 17.56 10.87
CA SER A 81 13.35 17.06 9.49
C SER A 81 12.11 16.29 9.07
N VAL A 82 11.78 16.38 7.78
CA VAL A 82 10.69 15.61 7.17
C VAL A 82 11.26 14.75 6.05
N ILE A 83 10.93 13.47 6.08
CA ILE A 83 11.18 12.50 5.02
C ILE A 83 9.83 12.23 4.37
N TYR A 84 9.61 12.83 3.19
CA TYR A 84 8.40 12.63 2.40
C TYR A 84 8.42 11.27 1.70
N GLN A 85 7.30 10.86 1.13
CA GLN A 85 7.13 9.59 0.44
C GLN A 85 8.10 9.41 -0.76
N ASP A 86 8.52 10.51 -1.40
CA ASP A 86 9.54 10.55 -2.47
C ASP A 86 10.98 10.69 -1.95
N PHE A 87 11.17 10.60 -0.61
CA PHE A 87 12.43 10.78 0.14
C PHE A 87 13.11 12.14 -0.05
N SER A 88 12.69 12.94 -1.01
CA SER A 88 13.30 14.23 -1.39
C SER A 88 14.83 14.16 -1.52
N LEU A 89 15.34 13.05 -2.03
CA LEU A 89 16.75 12.85 -2.36
C LEU A 89 17.03 13.37 -3.77
N LEU A 90 18.29 13.70 -4.02
CA LEU A 90 18.78 14.13 -5.32
C LEU A 90 19.30 12.88 -6.07
N PRO A 91 18.56 12.35 -7.08
CA PRO A 91 18.86 11.04 -7.66
C PRO A 91 20.22 10.99 -8.38
N ASN A 92 20.62 12.09 -8.99
CA ASN A 92 21.88 12.26 -9.71
C ASN A 92 23.10 12.62 -8.85
N LEU A 93 22.94 12.62 -7.52
CA LEU A 93 24.03 12.79 -6.56
C LEU A 93 24.31 11.47 -5.84
N THR A 94 25.54 11.33 -5.37
CA THR A 94 25.99 10.17 -4.61
C THR A 94 25.41 10.15 -3.19
N VAL A 95 25.52 9.02 -2.51
CA VAL A 95 25.10 8.84 -1.11
C VAL A 95 25.74 9.90 -0.21
N PHE A 96 27.09 10.05 -0.26
CA PHE A 96 27.76 11.02 0.61
C PHE A 96 27.36 12.48 0.31
N GLU A 97 27.13 12.81 -0.96
CA GLU A 97 26.67 14.15 -1.34
C GLU A 97 25.27 14.42 -0.79
N ASN A 98 24.33 13.48 -0.93
CA ASN A 98 22.98 13.61 -0.36
C ASN A 98 22.98 13.78 1.16
N ILE A 99 23.79 13.03 1.88
CA ILE A 99 23.89 13.11 3.35
C ILE A 99 24.42 14.47 3.80
N THR A 100 25.39 15.04 3.08
CA THR A 100 26.13 16.24 3.50
C THR A 100 25.71 17.53 2.79
N PHE A 101 24.75 17.44 1.86
CA PHE A 101 24.32 18.56 0.99
C PHE A 101 23.94 19.81 1.77
N LEU A 102 23.05 19.70 2.74
CA LEU A 102 22.56 20.83 3.52
C LEU A 102 23.66 21.46 4.40
N ASP A 103 24.55 20.65 4.95
CA ASP A 103 25.68 21.12 5.74
C ASP A 103 26.66 21.95 4.89
N SER A 104 26.84 21.54 3.64
CA SER A 104 27.69 22.24 2.67
C SER A 104 27.09 23.59 2.24
N VAL A 105 25.78 23.64 2.01
CA VAL A 105 25.05 24.86 1.63
C VAL A 105 24.96 25.84 2.80
N SER A 106 24.66 25.37 4.01
CA SER A 106 24.50 26.23 5.20
C SER A 106 25.77 26.93 5.63
N ARG A 107 26.93 26.32 5.42
CA ARG A 107 28.26 26.89 5.75
C ARG A 107 28.78 27.88 4.71
N SER A 108 28.02 28.17 3.64
CA SER A 108 28.41 29.09 2.55
C SER A 108 29.84 28.88 2.03
N ARG A 109 30.29 27.62 2.00
CA ARG A 109 31.65 27.30 1.52
C ARG A 109 31.69 27.45 0.01
N LYS A 110 32.64 28.25 -0.50
CA LYS A 110 32.85 28.46 -1.92
C LYS A 110 33.36 27.20 -2.67
N PHE A 111 33.94 26.24 -1.93
CA PHE A 111 34.49 24.98 -2.46
C PHE A 111 34.04 23.83 -1.59
N ALA A 112 33.59 22.73 -2.23
CA ALA A 112 33.27 21.48 -1.56
C ALA A 112 34.56 20.70 -1.23
N ASN A 113 34.68 20.23 0.02
CA ASN A 113 35.74 19.33 0.41
C ASN A 113 35.19 17.89 0.40
N PHE A 114 35.28 17.23 -0.75
CA PHE A 114 34.76 15.85 -0.93
C PHE A 114 35.33 14.84 0.07
N ARG A 115 36.62 14.99 0.45
CA ARG A 115 37.23 14.08 1.44
C ARG A 115 36.55 14.21 2.80
N GLN A 116 36.32 15.44 3.25
CA GLN A 116 35.60 15.68 4.50
C GLN A 116 34.14 15.23 4.43
N MET A 117 33.46 15.49 3.30
CA MET A 117 32.07 15.07 3.09
C MET A 117 31.94 13.53 3.17
N LYS A 118 32.86 12.77 2.56
CA LYS A 118 32.87 11.30 2.65
C LYS A 118 33.09 10.83 4.08
N GLN A 119 34.04 11.43 4.80
CA GLN A 119 34.29 11.08 6.21
C GLN A 119 33.06 11.36 7.07
N ASP A 120 32.46 12.52 6.92
CA ASP A 120 31.25 12.93 7.64
C ASP A 120 30.05 12.00 7.36
N ALA A 121 29.87 11.59 6.10
CA ALA A 121 28.83 10.63 5.71
C ALA A 121 29.12 9.24 6.30
N GLN A 122 30.39 8.77 6.24
CA GLN A 122 30.80 7.47 6.81
C GLN A 122 30.54 7.43 8.32
N GLU A 123 30.87 8.49 9.04
CA GLU A 123 30.61 8.59 10.48
C GLU A 123 29.10 8.47 10.78
N THR A 124 28.26 9.13 9.98
CA THR A 124 26.79 9.07 10.14
C THR A 124 26.25 7.67 9.86
N MET A 125 26.72 7.01 8.80
CA MET A 125 26.30 5.65 8.45
C MET A 125 26.74 4.64 9.52
N THR A 126 27.95 4.78 10.04
CA THR A 126 28.46 3.95 11.14
C THR A 126 27.65 4.13 12.42
N GLN A 127 27.18 5.36 12.73
CA GLN A 127 26.29 5.61 13.87
C GLN A 127 24.94 4.88 13.74
N MET A 128 24.49 4.63 12.52
CA MET A 128 23.23 3.91 12.23
C MET A 128 23.44 2.38 12.12
N ASP A 129 24.68 1.91 12.14
CA ASP A 129 25.04 0.51 11.84
C ASP A 129 24.57 0.08 10.43
N VAL A 130 24.79 0.96 9.44
CA VAL A 130 24.38 0.77 8.04
C VAL A 130 25.60 0.82 7.14
N ASP A 131 25.72 -0.17 6.26
CA ASP A 131 26.77 -0.26 5.25
C ASP A 131 26.18 -0.08 3.84
N ILE A 132 26.35 1.11 3.27
CA ILE A 132 25.97 1.45 1.90
C ILE A 132 27.16 2.12 1.23
N PRO A 133 27.58 1.72 0.01
CA PRO A 133 28.68 2.33 -0.69
C PRO A 133 28.44 3.83 -0.94
N LEU A 134 29.30 4.68 -0.41
CA LEU A 134 29.10 6.14 -0.38
C LEU A 134 29.14 6.81 -1.76
N GLU A 135 29.79 6.19 -2.74
CA GLU A 135 29.95 6.71 -4.11
C GLU A 135 28.85 6.28 -5.08
N THR A 136 27.93 5.43 -4.64
CA THR A 136 26.77 5.00 -5.44
C THR A 136 25.82 6.17 -5.64
N LEU A 137 25.28 6.35 -6.85
CA LEU A 137 24.23 7.31 -7.12
C LEU A 137 22.92 6.87 -6.41
N ILE A 138 22.13 7.83 -6.00
CA ILE A 138 20.84 7.51 -5.32
C ILE A 138 19.92 6.75 -6.26
N GLU A 139 19.87 7.08 -7.54
CA GLU A 139 19.02 6.39 -8.52
C GLU A 139 19.35 4.91 -8.72
N ASP A 140 20.61 4.51 -8.42
CA ASP A 140 21.07 3.12 -8.51
C ASP A 140 20.79 2.31 -7.24
N LEU A 141 20.31 2.96 -6.17
CA LEU A 141 20.07 2.28 -4.89
C LEU A 141 18.67 1.66 -4.84
N PRO A 142 18.52 0.48 -4.22
CA PRO A 142 17.22 -0.03 -3.80
C PRO A 142 16.47 0.99 -2.92
N VAL A 143 15.12 1.01 -3.02
CA VAL A 143 14.26 1.95 -2.28
C VAL A 143 14.52 1.93 -0.77
N ALA A 144 14.72 0.75 -0.20
CA ALA A 144 15.08 0.60 1.22
C ALA A 144 16.36 1.36 1.59
N ASN A 145 17.38 1.29 0.75
CA ASN A 145 18.65 1.98 0.98
C ASN A 145 18.50 3.49 0.80
N GLN A 146 17.70 3.95 -0.18
CA GLN A 146 17.38 5.37 -0.32
C GLN A 146 16.75 5.93 0.95
N GLN A 147 15.86 5.18 1.59
CA GLN A 147 15.25 5.57 2.85
C GLN A 147 16.27 5.72 3.98
N LEU A 148 17.20 4.78 4.09
CA LEU A 148 18.28 4.87 5.08
C LEU A 148 19.20 6.08 4.85
N VAL A 149 19.47 6.42 3.60
CA VAL A 149 20.20 7.65 3.24
C VAL A 149 19.41 8.91 3.66
N ALA A 150 18.09 8.93 3.51
CA ALA A 150 17.26 10.06 3.95
C ALA A 150 17.30 10.23 5.48
N ILE A 151 17.28 9.12 6.25
CA ILE A 151 17.44 9.15 7.71
C ILE A 151 18.85 9.64 8.07
N ALA A 152 19.89 9.11 7.41
CA ALA A 152 21.28 9.54 7.63
C ALA A 152 21.45 11.05 7.39
N ARG A 153 20.84 11.60 6.32
CA ARG A 153 20.81 13.02 6.03
C ARG A 153 20.14 13.82 7.17
N ALA A 154 19.02 13.35 7.70
CA ALA A 154 18.34 13.99 8.82
C ALA A 154 19.21 13.99 10.08
N LEU A 155 19.86 12.87 10.39
CA LEU A 155 20.78 12.77 11.55
C LEU A 155 22.00 13.67 11.39
N ARG A 156 22.58 13.74 10.19
CA ARG A 156 23.72 14.65 9.91
C ARG A 156 23.32 16.11 10.15
N ASN A 157 22.09 16.47 9.86
CA ASN A 157 21.53 17.80 10.16
C ASN A 157 21.17 18.01 11.63
N ARG A 158 21.58 17.09 12.53
CA ARG A 158 21.31 17.12 13.98
C ARG A 158 19.83 17.19 14.31
N SER A 159 19.01 16.49 13.53
CA SER A 159 17.57 16.45 13.79
C SER A 159 17.26 15.79 15.13
N LYS A 160 16.42 16.46 15.92
CA LYS A 160 15.86 15.95 17.17
C LYS A 160 14.51 15.29 16.93
N ILE A 161 13.85 15.70 15.85
CA ILE A 161 12.52 15.21 15.44
C ILE A 161 12.56 14.90 13.97
N ILE A 162 12.19 13.67 13.60
CA ILE A 162 12.11 13.21 12.22
C ILE A 162 10.67 12.76 11.93
N ILE A 163 10.04 13.40 10.96
CA ILE A 163 8.73 13.00 10.44
C ILE A 163 8.96 12.10 9.23
N MET A 164 8.34 10.92 9.21
CA MET A 164 8.41 9.96 8.11
C MET A 164 7.01 9.72 7.56
N ASP A 165 6.77 10.15 6.32
CA ASP A 165 5.46 10.05 5.66
C ASP A 165 5.38 8.75 4.83
N GLU A 166 4.58 7.79 5.29
CA GLU A 166 4.38 6.45 4.72
C GLU A 166 5.68 5.70 4.35
N PRO A 167 6.64 5.56 5.28
CA PRO A 167 7.98 5.11 4.95
C PRO A 167 8.09 3.65 4.50
N THR A 168 7.04 2.87 4.61
CA THR A 168 7.03 1.42 4.35
C THR A 168 6.25 1.02 3.10
N SER A 169 5.70 1.99 2.38
CA SER A 169 4.78 1.74 1.26
C SER A 169 5.39 0.94 0.10
N ALA A 170 6.71 1.04 -0.10
CA ALA A 170 7.47 0.38 -1.16
C ALA A 170 8.49 -0.66 -0.64
N LEU A 171 8.38 -1.08 0.63
CA LEU A 171 9.33 -1.98 1.28
C LEU A 171 8.74 -3.38 1.46
N THR A 172 9.60 -4.40 1.32
CA THR A 172 9.29 -5.77 1.72
C THR A 172 9.22 -5.90 3.24
N ARG A 173 8.54 -6.91 3.78
CA ARG A 173 8.47 -7.18 5.23
C ARG A 173 9.84 -7.25 5.91
N ARG A 174 10.84 -7.83 5.23
CA ARG A 174 12.23 -7.92 5.75
C ARG A 174 12.85 -6.53 5.87
N GLU A 175 12.66 -5.69 4.87
CA GLU A 175 13.17 -4.31 4.86
C GLU A 175 12.46 -3.44 5.88
N VAL A 176 11.14 -3.62 6.07
CA VAL A 176 10.38 -2.94 7.13
C VAL A 176 10.95 -3.26 8.51
N LYS A 177 11.19 -4.55 8.81
CA LYS A 177 11.81 -4.95 10.10
C LYS A 177 13.20 -4.37 10.29
N ALA A 178 14.02 -4.30 9.23
CA ALA A 178 15.33 -3.67 9.28
C ALA A 178 15.22 -2.17 9.55
N LEU A 179 14.32 -1.48 8.87
CA LEU A 179 14.02 -0.06 9.09
C LEU A 179 13.57 0.19 10.55
N PHE A 180 12.67 -0.62 11.09
CA PHE A 180 12.17 -0.48 12.46
C PHE A 180 13.28 -0.64 13.51
N LYS A 181 14.22 -1.57 13.31
CA LYS A 181 15.40 -1.70 14.17
C LYS A 181 16.23 -0.42 14.18
N ILE A 182 16.44 0.19 13.02
CA ILE A 182 17.20 1.43 12.89
C ILE A 182 16.47 2.58 13.56
N VAL A 183 15.16 2.75 13.30
CA VAL A 183 14.32 3.79 13.93
C VAL A 183 14.36 3.66 15.45
N ARG A 184 14.21 2.45 16.00
CA ARG A 184 14.29 2.20 17.45
C ARG A 184 15.69 2.52 18.01
N SER A 185 16.76 2.10 17.33
CA SER A 185 18.14 2.41 17.74
C SER A 185 18.40 3.91 17.78
N VAL A 186 17.92 4.65 16.77
CA VAL A 186 18.07 6.10 16.67
C VAL A 186 17.20 6.81 17.71
N SER A 187 15.97 6.34 17.95
CA SER A 187 15.10 6.88 18.98
C SER A 187 15.71 6.76 20.38
N GLN A 188 16.31 5.60 20.70
CA GLN A 188 17.02 5.39 21.98
C GLN A 188 18.21 6.34 22.17
N LYS A 189 18.75 6.93 21.09
CA LYS A 189 19.82 7.95 21.13
C LYS A 189 19.26 9.38 21.29
N GLY A 190 17.97 9.54 21.54
CA GLY A 190 17.34 10.81 21.87
C GLY A 190 16.59 11.48 20.72
N VAL A 191 16.43 10.85 19.57
CA VAL A 191 15.67 11.38 18.43
C VAL A 191 14.20 10.93 18.54
N SER A 192 13.26 11.86 18.38
CA SER A 192 11.84 11.54 18.32
C SER A 192 11.39 11.34 16.88
N PHE A 193 10.50 10.38 16.66
CA PHE A 193 9.94 10.12 15.35
C PHE A 193 8.44 10.39 15.33
N ILE A 194 7.94 10.98 14.24
CA ILE A 194 6.53 10.97 13.87
C ILE A 194 6.40 10.02 12.69
N PHE A 195 5.78 8.88 12.92
CA PHE A 195 5.59 7.84 11.93
C PHE A 195 4.18 7.95 11.36
N VAL A 196 4.06 8.33 10.11
CA VAL A 196 2.75 8.51 9.46
C VAL A 196 2.43 7.25 8.70
N THR A 197 1.40 6.53 9.14
CA THR A 197 0.95 5.30 8.51
C THR A 197 -0.54 5.09 8.74
N HIS A 198 -1.14 4.26 7.93
CA HIS A 198 -2.50 3.75 8.11
C HIS A 198 -2.52 2.23 8.37
N LYS A 199 -1.34 1.58 8.39
CA LYS A 199 -1.20 0.14 8.59
C LYS A 199 -1.14 -0.21 10.07
N LEU A 200 -2.17 -0.87 10.57
CA LEU A 200 -2.29 -1.23 11.99
C LEU A 200 -1.11 -2.05 12.51
N GLU A 201 -0.62 -3.02 11.73
CA GLU A 201 0.52 -3.87 12.12
C GLU A 201 1.76 -3.03 12.43
N GLU A 202 2.06 -2.05 11.59
CA GLU A 202 3.19 -1.14 11.77
C GLU A 202 3.04 -0.29 13.03
N ILE A 203 1.82 0.18 13.30
CA ILE A 203 1.54 1.00 14.49
C ILE A 203 1.87 0.23 15.76
N TYR A 204 1.44 -1.04 15.85
CA TYR A 204 1.71 -1.89 17.02
C TYR A 204 3.17 -2.33 17.12
N GLU A 205 3.88 -2.48 16.00
CA GLU A 205 5.27 -2.96 15.98
C GLU A 205 6.27 -1.87 16.39
N ILE A 206 6.05 -0.61 15.93
CA ILE A 206 7.08 0.43 16.07
C ILE A 206 6.68 1.60 16.99
N CYS A 207 5.38 1.92 17.15
CA CYS A 207 4.98 3.14 17.82
C CYS A 207 4.79 2.96 19.35
N ASP A 208 5.07 4.03 20.10
CA ASP A 208 4.82 4.09 21.55
C ASP A 208 3.46 4.74 21.85
N GLU A 209 3.13 5.77 21.06
CA GLU A 209 1.89 6.55 21.17
C GLU A 209 1.27 6.72 19.80
N VAL A 210 -0.03 6.97 19.76
CA VAL A 210 -0.78 7.22 18.53
C VAL A 210 -1.68 8.45 18.68
N THR A 211 -1.78 9.24 17.61
CA THR A 211 -2.82 10.25 17.39
C THR A 211 -3.54 9.90 16.10
N VAL A 212 -4.84 9.69 16.18
CA VAL A 212 -5.69 9.37 15.02
C VAL A 212 -6.39 10.63 14.53
N LEU A 213 -6.14 10.97 13.28
CA LEU A 213 -6.76 12.09 12.58
C LEU A 213 -7.85 11.58 11.64
N ARG A 214 -9.08 12.08 11.78
CA ARG A 214 -10.20 11.76 10.90
C ARG A 214 -11.02 13.01 10.60
N ASN A 215 -11.29 13.25 9.30
CA ASN A 215 -12.03 14.44 8.82
C ASN A 215 -11.47 15.76 9.38
N GLY A 216 -10.16 15.86 9.50
CA GLY A 216 -9.49 17.07 10.00
C GLY A 216 -9.53 17.27 11.52
N GLN A 217 -9.96 16.29 12.29
CA GLN A 217 -10.05 16.34 13.75
C GLN A 217 -9.33 15.18 14.42
N VAL A 218 -8.77 15.39 15.62
CA VAL A 218 -8.23 14.30 16.45
C VAL A 218 -9.39 13.55 17.08
N VAL A 219 -9.50 12.26 16.79
CA VAL A 219 -10.57 11.39 17.32
C VAL A 219 -10.08 10.45 18.41
N ALA A 220 -8.78 10.18 18.48
CA ALA A 220 -8.15 9.40 19.53
C ALA A 220 -6.68 9.79 19.67
N THR A 221 -6.15 9.77 20.91
CA THR A 221 -4.73 9.98 21.20
C THR A 221 -4.35 9.28 22.50
N GLY A 222 -3.14 8.75 22.58
CA GLY A 222 -2.60 8.13 23.78
C GLY A 222 -1.59 7.02 23.50
N PRO A 223 -1.10 6.34 24.57
CA PRO A 223 -0.24 5.17 24.44
C PRO A 223 -0.90 4.06 23.62
N ILE A 224 -0.12 3.41 22.75
CA ILE A 224 -0.65 2.36 21.88
C ILE A 224 -1.24 1.18 22.67
N THR A 225 -0.72 0.92 23.85
CA THR A 225 -1.19 -0.13 24.74
C THR A 225 -2.63 0.06 25.24
N ASN A 226 -3.17 1.26 25.12
CA ASN A 226 -4.54 1.58 25.53
C ASN A 226 -5.59 1.27 24.46
N PHE A 227 -5.16 0.88 23.26
CA PHE A 227 -6.05 0.62 22.14
C PHE A 227 -5.98 -0.85 21.73
N SER A 228 -7.13 -1.50 21.60
CA SER A 228 -7.22 -2.77 20.88
C SER A 228 -7.15 -2.51 19.37
N THR A 229 -6.84 -3.55 18.59
CA THR A 229 -6.85 -3.46 17.11
C THR A 229 -8.20 -3.00 16.58
N ALA A 230 -9.29 -3.45 17.22
CA ALA A 230 -10.65 -3.06 16.86
C ALA A 230 -10.91 -1.57 17.15
N ASP A 231 -10.50 -1.08 18.32
CA ASP A 231 -10.68 0.33 18.72
C ASP A 231 -9.91 1.26 17.79
N LEU A 232 -8.65 0.92 17.49
CA LEU A 232 -7.81 1.73 16.61
C LEU A 232 -8.33 1.72 15.18
N SER A 233 -8.75 0.56 14.69
CA SER A 233 -9.39 0.42 13.38
C SER A 233 -10.67 1.26 13.29
N GLN A 234 -11.52 1.22 14.32
CA GLN A 234 -12.72 2.04 14.41
C GLN A 234 -12.39 3.54 14.47
N ALA A 235 -11.38 3.94 15.23
CA ALA A 235 -10.96 5.34 15.31
C ALA A 235 -10.49 5.84 13.93
N ILE A 236 -9.68 5.05 13.20
CA ILE A 236 -9.14 5.40 11.89
C ILE A 236 -10.27 5.49 10.85
N THR A 237 -11.15 4.48 10.76
CA THR A 237 -12.13 4.33 9.67
C THR A 237 -13.50 4.94 9.99
N GLY A 238 -13.79 5.15 11.27
CA GLY A 238 -15.12 5.61 11.72
C GLY A 238 -16.20 4.53 11.70
N ARG A 239 -15.84 3.30 11.37
CA ARG A 239 -16.73 2.15 11.32
C ARG A 239 -16.22 1.07 12.25
N GLN A 240 -17.11 0.36 12.94
CA GLN A 240 -16.74 -0.90 13.58
C GLN A 240 -16.40 -1.89 12.47
N ILE A 241 -15.12 -2.04 12.18
CA ILE A 241 -14.67 -3.16 11.34
C ILE A 241 -14.62 -4.34 12.31
N LEU A 242 -15.74 -5.05 12.40
CA LEU A 242 -15.72 -6.37 12.96
C LEU A 242 -14.77 -7.18 12.08
N VAL A 243 -13.79 -7.85 12.69
CA VAL A 243 -12.99 -8.88 12.02
C VAL A 243 -13.93 -10.10 11.85
N GLU A 244 -15.09 -9.85 11.20
CA GLU A 244 -15.99 -10.90 10.79
C GLU A 244 -15.39 -11.57 9.56
N ARG A 245 -15.43 -12.87 9.56
CA ARG A 245 -15.20 -13.64 8.34
C ARG A 245 -16.25 -13.23 7.31
N LEU A 246 -15.82 -12.52 6.28
CA LEU A 246 -16.66 -12.00 5.20
C LEU A 246 -16.95 -13.08 4.15
N GLN A 247 -16.66 -14.33 4.47
CA GLN A 247 -16.84 -15.45 3.55
C GLN A 247 -18.31 -15.57 3.14
N PRO A 248 -18.59 -15.61 1.83
CA PRO A 248 -19.89 -16.04 1.37
C PRO A 248 -20.12 -17.52 1.75
N PRO A 249 -21.37 -18.04 1.68
CA PRO A 249 -21.59 -19.46 1.88
C PRO A 249 -20.68 -20.30 0.98
N ALA A 250 -20.04 -21.33 1.57
CA ALA A 250 -19.17 -22.23 0.81
C ALA A 250 -19.97 -22.89 -0.33
N PRO A 251 -19.37 -23.06 -1.53
CA PRO A 251 -20.02 -23.74 -2.62
C PRO A 251 -20.32 -25.21 -2.23
N ASP A 252 -21.41 -25.75 -2.79
CA ASP A 252 -21.83 -27.13 -2.55
C ASP A 252 -20.65 -28.08 -2.89
N PRO A 253 -20.24 -28.96 -1.95
CA PRO A 253 -19.16 -29.94 -2.17
C PRO A 253 -19.36 -30.82 -3.41
N THR A 254 -20.60 -31.06 -3.83
CA THR A 254 -20.94 -31.91 -4.99
C THR A 254 -20.85 -31.17 -6.32
N THR A 255 -20.74 -29.85 -6.33
CA THR A 255 -20.63 -29.03 -7.55
C THR A 255 -19.30 -29.32 -8.26
N ALA A 256 -19.38 -29.60 -9.56
CA ALA A 256 -18.19 -29.78 -10.41
C ALA A 256 -17.33 -28.53 -10.41
N PRO A 257 -15.99 -28.66 -10.44
CA PRO A 257 -15.08 -27.52 -10.50
C PRO A 257 -15.28 -26.73 -11.78
N LEU A 258 -15.31 -25.40 -11.63
CA LEU A 258 -15.39 -24.48 -12.75
C LEU A 258 -14.02 -24.32 -13.45
N LEU A 259 -12.97 -24.16 -12.66
CA LEU A 259 -11.58 -24.16 -13.13
C LEU A 259 -10.85 -25.37 -12.54
N ARG A 260 -10.12 -26.11 -13.38
CA ARG A 260 -9.21 -27.17 -12.96
C ARG A 260 -7.84 -26.95 -13.57
N VAL A 261 -6.82 -27.02 -12.77
CA VAL A 261 -5.41 -26.93 -13.12
C VAL A 261 -4.75 -28.23 -12.74
N GLU A 262 -4.07 -28.89 -13.70
CA GLU A 262 -3.47 -30.22 -13.54
C GLU A 262 -2.00 -30.16 -13.95
N SER A 263 -1.10 -30.46 -13.02
CA SER A 263 0.37 -30.55 -13.19
C SER A 263 0.97 -29.38 -13.96
N LEU A 264 0.47 -28.17 -13.70
CA LEU A 264 0.92 -26.97 -14.42
C LEU A 264 2.35 -26.64 -14.04
N THR A 265 3.20 -26.42 -15.06
CA THR A 265 4.65 -26.20 -14.86
C THR A 265 5.16 -25.10 -15.77
N LEU A 266 5.97 -24.19 -15.22
CA LEU A 266 6.69 -23.13 -15.93
C LEU A 266 8.06 -22.90 -15.29
N PRO A 267 9.11 -23.66 -15.66
CA PRO A 267 10.45 -23.50 -15.10
C PRO A 267 11.06 -22.14 -15.43
N PRO A 268 11.81 -21.48 -14.52
CA PRO A 268 12.11 -21.93 -13.16
C PRO A 268 11.10 -21.46 -12.11
N LEU A 269 9.92 -20.94 -12.52
CA LEU A 269 9.00 -20.17 -11.67
C LEU A 269 8.08 -21.05 -10.82
N PHE A 270 7.52 -22.14 -11.41
CA PHE A 270 6.70 -23.10 -10.67
C PHE A 270 6.66 -24.47 -11.35
N TYR A 271 6.32 -25.52 -10.56
CA TYR A 271 6.40 -26.92 -10.97
C TYR A 271 5.22 -27.72 -10.44
N ASP A 272 4.58 -28.52 -11.27
CA ASP A 272 3.58 -29.55 -10.93
C ASP A 272 2.43 -29.03 -10.04
N VAL A 273 1.92 -27.83 -10.37
CA VAL A 273 0.84 -27.21 -9.60
C VAL A 273 -0.49 -27.81 -10.03
N THR A 274 -1.23 -28.35 -9.04
CA THR A 274 -2.54 -28.96 -9.25
C THR A 274 -3.53 -28.43 -8.22
N PHE A 275 -4.66 -27.89 -8.69
CA PHE A 275 -5.78 -27.45 -7.87
C PHE A 275 -7.04 -27.26 -8.71
N GLU A 276 -8.16 -27.06 -8.01
CA GLU A 276 -9.45 -26.76 -8.65
C GLU A 276 -10.18 -25.62 -7.89
N VAL A 277 -11.07 -24.91 -8.60
CA VAL A 277 -11.91 -23.85 -8.05
C VAL A 277 -13.33 -24.03 -8.54
N LYS A 278 -14.30 -23.95 -7.62
CA LYS A 278 -15.74 -24.05 -7.93
C LYS A 278 -16.35 -22.67 -8.23
N ALA A 279 -17.50 -22.68 -8.90
CA ALA A 279 -18.28 -21.46 -9.03
C ALA A 279 -18.67 -20.92 -7.65
N GLY A 280 -18.48 -19.62 -7.43
CA GLY A 280 -18.73 -18.97 -6.14
C GLY A 280 -17.69 -19.22 -5.05
N GLU A 281 -16.63 -19.98 -5.34
CA GLU A 281 -15.52 -20.19 -4.42
C GLU A 281 -14.54 -19.03 -4.47
N ILE A 282 -14.03 -18.63 -3.29
CA ILE A 282 -12.88 -17.75 -3.14
C ILE A 282 -11.70 -18.61 -2.66
N LEU A 283 -10.73 -18.85 -3.54
CA LEU A 283 -9.51 -19.57 -3.26
C LEU A 283 -8.38 -18.58 -2.96
N GLY A 284 -7.75 -18.69 -1.78
CA GLY A 284 -6.54 -17.97 -1.45
C GLY A 284 -5.31 -18.68 -1.99
N LEU A 285 -4.40 -17.93 -2.60
CA LEU A 285 -3.09 -18.40 -3.03
C LEU A 285 -2.03 -17.55 -2.33
N THR A 286 -1.30 -18.13 -1.39
CA THR A 286 -0.33 -17.44 -0.54
C THR A 286 1.04 -18.09 -0.56
N GLY A 287 2.04 -17.46 0.03
CA GLY A 287 3.43 -17.89 0.10
C GLY A 287 4.36 -16.69 0.18
N LEU A 288 5.65 -16.90 0.43
CA LEU A 288 6.64 -15.82 0.42
C LEU A 288 6.84 -15.23 -0.98
N LEU A 289 7.48 -14.07 -1.03
CA LEU A 289 7.94 -13.49 -2.29
C LEU A 289 8.88 -14.48 -3.00
N GLY A 290 8.63 -14.73 -4.29
CA GLY A 290 9.39 -15.72 -5.07
C GLY A 290 8.89 -17.16 -4.92
N SER A 291 7.79 -17.41 -4.19
CA SER A 291 7.18 -18.74 -4.08
C SER A 291 6.55 -19.27 -5.37
N GLY A 292 6.42 -18.44 -6.41
CA GLY A 292 5.77 -18.79 -7.68
C GLY A 292 4.27 -18.46 -7.75
N ARG A 293 3.66 -17.92 -6.68
CA ARG A 293 2.21 -17.63 -6.60
C ARG A 293 1.76 -16.57 -7.62
N SER A 294 2.50 -15.46 -7.75
CA SER A 294 2.18 -14.38 -8.69
C SER A 294 2.42 -14.83 -10.13
N GLU A 295 3.48 -15.59 -10.38
CA GLU A 295 3.81 -16.15 -11.67
C GLU A 295 2.76 -17.17 -12.14
N LEU A 296 2.22 -17.97 -11.22
CA LEU A 296 1.10 -18.87 -11.50
C LEU A 296 -0.14 -18.08 -11.91
N ALA A 297 -0.50 -17.02 -11.20
CA ALA A 297 -1.62 -16.15 -11.56
C ALA A 297 -1.45 -15.50 -12.93
N VAL A 298 -0.25 -15.00 -13.23
CA VAL A 298 0.13 -14.45 -14.53
C VAL A 298 0.04 -15.52 -15.63
N SER A 299 0.43 -16.76 -15.34
CA SER A 299 0.36 -17.86 -16.29
C SER A 299 -1.10 -18.23 -16.63
N LEU A 300 -1.97 -18.29 -15.63
CA LEU A 300 -3.41 -18.53 -15.82
C LEU A 300 -4.10 -17.43 -16.66
N SER A 301 -3.60 -16.19 -16.58
CA SER A 301 -4.09 -15.07 -17.38
C SER A 301 -3.69 -15.13 -18.86
N GLY A 302 -2.82 -16.08 -19.23
CA GLY A 302 -2.29 -16.19 -20.60
C GLY A 302 -1.20 -15.18 -20.95
N LYS A 303 -0.75 -14.32 -20.00
CA LYS A 303 0.36 -13.36 -20.20
C LYS A 303 1.69 -14.10 -20.37
N THR A 304 1.89 -15.18 -19.60
CA THR A 304 3.06 -16.07 -19.69
C THR A 304 2.56 -17.53 -19.73
N PRO A 305 2.33 -18.11 -20.90
CA PRO A 305 1.77 -19.46 -21.00
C PRO A 305 2.64 -20.51 -20.31
N PRO A 306 2.04 -21.54 -19.67
CA PRO A 306 2.78 -22.63 -19.02
C PRO A 306 3.55 -23.46 -20.04
N ALA A 307 4.65 -24.09 -19.63
CA ALA A 307 5.44 -24.98 -20.47
C ALA A 307 4.76 -26.36 -20.63
N SER A 308 4.07 -26.83 -19.57
CA SER A 308 3.35 -28.11 -19.58
C SER A 308 2.22 -28.11 -18.55
N GLY A 309 1.39 -29.14 -18.59
CA GLY A 309 0.19 -29.29 -17.76
C GLY A 309 -1.08 -29.00 -18.53
N ARG A 310 -2.22 -29.00 -17.81
CA ARG A 310 -3.54 -28.79 -18.41
C ARG A 310 -4.35 -27.81 -17.60
N ILE A 311 -5.08 -26.93 -18.29
CA ILE A 311 -6.09 -26.05 -17.70
C ILE A 311 -7.43 -26.43 -18.32
N SER A 312 -8.47 -26.62 -17.50
CA SER A 312 -9.83 -26.85 -17.96
C SER A 312 -10.77 -25.82 -17.33
N LEU A 313 -11.66 -25.25 -18.14
CA LEU A 313 -12.69 -24.30 -17.69
C LEU A 313 -14.07 -24.84 -18.07
N ALA A 314 -14.96 -25.01 -17.09
CA ALA A 314 -16.28 -25.63 -17.25
C ALA A 314 -16.22 -27.00 -17.96
N GLY A 315 -15.19 -27.81 -17.65
CA GLY A 315 -14.97 -29.12 -18.23
C GLY A 315 -14.26 -29.14 -19.60
N GLU A 316 -14.10 -28.00 -20.23
CA GLU A 316 -13.40 -27.89 -21.53
C GLU A 316 -11.91 -27.57 -21.31
N SER A 317 -11.02 -28.31 -22.03
CA SER A 317 -9.59 -28.02 -21.97
C SER A 317 -9.28 -26.73 -22.73
N ILE A 318 -8.54 -25.82 -22.08
CA ILE A 318 -8.18 -24.51 -22.61
C ILE A 318 -6.66 -24.31 -22.57
N SER A 319 -6.14 -23.48 -23.48
CA SER A 319 -4.73 -23.10 -23.53
C SER A 319 -4.60 -21.65 -24.00
N PRO A 320 -4.94 -20.67 -23.12
CA PRO A 320 -4.83 -19.26 -23.48
C PRO A 320 -3.34 -18.88 -23.60
N ARG A 321 -2.97 -18.29 -24.73
CA ARG A 321 -1.60 -17.82 -25.00
C ARG A 321 -1.49 -16.30 -25.04
N THR A 322 -2.54 -15.61 -24.70
CA THR A 322 -2.60 -14.15 -24.58
C THR A 322 -3.67 -13.77 -23.56
N VAL A 323 -3.53 -12.62 -22.94
CA VAL A 323 -4.53 -12.08 -22.00
C VAL A 323 -5.89 -11.94 -22.67
N LEU A 324 -5.94 -11.49 -23.93
CA LEU A 324 -7.19 -11.36 -24.68
C LEU A 324 -7.87 -12.72 -24.91
N ALA A 325 -7.09 -13.77 -25.17
CA ALA A 325 -7.63 -15.12 -25.32
C ALA A 325 -8.22 -15.64 -24.00
N ALA A 326 -7.54 -15.42 -22.87
CA ALA A 326 -8.04 -15.76 -21.53
C ALA A 326 -9.33 -15.01 -21.21
N GLN A 327 -9.39 -13.71 -21.48
CA GLN A 327 -10.58 -12.89 -21.27
C GLN A 327 -11.79 -13.38 -22.09
N ARG A 328 -11.59 -13.75 -23.35
CA ARG A 328 -12.65 -14.32 -24.20
C ARG A 328 -13.18 -15.66 -23.70
N LEU A 329 -12.37 -16.43 -22.99
CA LEU A 329 -12.77 -17.67 -22.33
C LEU A 329 -13.49 -17.42 -21.01
N GLY A 330 -13.41 -16.20 -20.48
CA GLY A 330 -14.03 -15.80 -19.21
C GLY A 330 -13.06 -15.82 -18.02
N ILE A 331 -11.75 -15.73 -18.25
CA ILE A 331 -10.74 -15.57 -17.19
C ILE A 331 -10.31 -14.10 -17.15
N GLY A 332 -10.61 -13.41 -16.06
CA GLY A 332 -10.15 -12.06 -15.75
C GLY A 332 -8.93 -12.08 -14.84
N TYR A 333 -7.99 -11.14 -15.03
CA TYR A 333 -6.80 -11.01 -14.20
C TYR A 333 -6.57 -9.55 -13.83
N ILE A 334 -6.59 -9.26 -12.54
CA ILE A 334 -6.26 -7.95 -11.99
C ILE A 334 -4.82 -8.01 -11.47
N PRO A 335 -3.90 -7.19 -12.03
CA PRO A 335 -2.50 -7.20 -11.64
C PRO A 335 -2.27 -6.57 -10.27
N GLU A 336 -1.14 -6.92 -9.64
CA GLU A 336 -0.67 -6.35 -8.40
C GLU A 336 -0.30 -4.87 -8.57
N ASP A 337 0.45 -4.55 -9.64
CA ASP A 337 0.79 -3.17 -9.99
C ASP A 337 -0.34 -2.53 -10.81
N ARG A 338 -1.33 -1.98 -10.09
CA ARG A 338 -2.47 -1.34 -10.73
C ARG A 338 -2.12 -0.08 -11.50
N LEU A 339 -1.06 0.63 -11.10
CA LEU A 339 -0.69 1.92 -11.67
C LEU A 339 0.02 1.77 -13.02
N ASN A 340 0.92 0.79 -13.15
CA ASN A 340 1.70 0.58 -14.36
C ASN A 340 1.09 -0.47 -15.29
N GLU A 341 0.43 -1.51 -14.74
CA GLU A 341 -0.13 -2.62 -15.54
C GLU A 341 -1.67 -2.58 -15.62
N GLY A 342 -2.32 -1.93 -14.68
CA GLY A 342 -3.78 -1.99 -14.55
C GLY A 342 -4.52 -0.83 -15.18
N LEU A 343 -4.12 0.40 -14.95
CA LEU A 343 -4.89 1.61 -15.26
C LEU A 343 -4.19 2.49 -16.30
N PHE A 344 -5.00 3.17 -17.09
CA PHE A 344 -4.56 4.29 -17.95
C PHE A 344 -4.77 5.58 -17.15
N LEU A 345 -3.74 6.00 -16.40
CA LEU A 345 -3.85 7.02 -15.34
C LEU A 345 -4.36 8.37 -15.84
N GLU A 346 -3.99 8.79 -17.04
CA GLU A 346 -4.37 10.06 -17.64
C GLU A 346 -5.74 10.03 -18.35
N GLN A 347 -6.30 8.81 -18.57
CA GLN A 347 -7.58 8.63 -19.26
C GLN A 347 -8.74 8.73 -18.27
N GLU A 348 -9.93 9.01 -18.83
CA GLU A 348 -11.17 9.12 -18.08
C GLU A 348 -11.52 7.83 -17.33
N ILE A 349 -12.25 7.96 -16.23
CA ILE A 349 -12.77 6.82 -15.45
C ILE A 349 -13.65 5.94 -16.32
N TYR A 350 -14.53 6.53 -17.17
CA TYR A 350 -15.37 5.79 -18.09
C TYR A 350 -14.58 4.95 -19.06
N ASP A 351 -13.51 5.50 -19.66
CA ASP A 351 -12.63 4.79 -20.57
C ASP A 351 -11.92 3.63 -19.86
N ASN A 352 -11.43 3.89 -18.65
CA ASN A 352 -10.79 2.85 -17.86
C ASN A 352 -11.72 1.68 -17.53
N ILE A 353 -13.01 1.93 -17.25
CA ILE A 353 -13.98 0.89 -16.97
C ILE A 353 -14.31 0.09 -18.24
N LEU A 354 -14.54 0.75 -19.37
CA LEU A 354 -15.24 0.17 -20.50
C LEU A 354 -14.34 -0.28 -21.66
N ILE A 355 -13.04 0.05 -21.60
CA ILE A 355 -12.08 -0.23 -22.70
C ILE A 355 -12.04 -1.70 -23.12
N GLY A 356 -12.27 -2.64 -22.20
CA GLY A 356 -12.25 -4.08 -22.49
C GLY A 356 -13.37 -4.54 -23.43
N ASN A 357 -14.47 -3.79 -23.51
CA ASN A 357 -15.72 -4.17 -24.20
C ASN A 357 -16.35 -3.05 -25.05
N LEU A 358 -15.54 -2.11 -25.55
CA LEU A 358 -16.03 -0.99 -26.38
C LEU A 358 -16.82 -1.44 -27.60
N TRP A 359 -16.49 -2.60 -28.18
CA TRP A 359 -17.21 -3.16 -29.35
C TRP A 359 -18.69 -3.41 -29.08
N ARG A 360 -19.10 -3.68 -27.83
CA ARG A 360 -20.52 -3.80 -27.43
C ARG A 360 -21.26 -2.46 -27.43
N ARG A 361 -20.50 -1.36 -27.48
CA ARG A 361 -20.99 0.01 -27.42
C ARG A 361 -20.77 0.74 -28.73
N THR A 362 -21.01 0.01 -29.84
CA THR A 362 -20.96 0.58 -31.17
C THR A 362 -22.33 0.59 -31.81
N ARG A 363 -22.62 1.65 -32.58
CA ARG A 363 -23.83 1.77 -33.42
C ARG A 363 -23.39 2.16 -34.83
N GLY A 364 -23.70 1.32 -35.80
CA GLY A 364 -23.29 1.56 -37.19
C GLY A 364 -21.78 1.61 -37.39
N GLY A 365 -20.98 0.91 -36.56
CA GLY A 365 -19.51 0.89 -36.65
C GLY A 365 -18.81 2.04 -35.91
N LEU A 366 -19.54 2.99 -35.33
CA LEU A 366 -19.02 4.10 -34.54
C LEU A 366 -19.33 3.89 -33.06
N LEU A 367 -18.47 4.43 -32.16
CA LEU A 367 -18.69 4.39 -30.72
C LEU A 367 -19.93 5.21 -30.33
N ASP A 368 -20.78 4.62 -29.51
CA ASP A 368 -21.93 5.27 -28.90
C ASP A 368 -21.53 5.88 -27.55
N PHE A 369 -21.06 7.12 -27.57
CA PHE A 369 -20.60 7.85 -26.38
C PHE A 369 -21.71 8.05 -25.32
N ARG A 370 -22.97 8.12 -25.73
CA ARG A 370 -24.08 8.19 -24.78
C ARG A 370 -24.18 6.90 -23.97
N ARG A 371 -24.16 5.76 -24.65
CA ARG A 371 -24.19 4.45 -24.01
C ARG A 371 -22.96 4.19 -23.15
N ILE A 372 -21.77 4.64 -23.58
CA ILE A 372 -20.53 4.56 -22.81
C ILE A 372 -20.70 5.29 -21.47
N ARG A 373 -21.25 6.51 -21.48
CA ARG A 373 -21.49 7.27 -20.25
C ARG A 373 -22.56 6.65 -19.36
N GLU A 374 -23.66 6.18 -19.93
CA GLU A 374 -24.76 5.53 -19.20
C GLU A 374 -24.26 4.25 -18.50
N ASP A 375 -23.56 3.36 -19.21
CA ASP A 375 -23.01 2.12 -18.65
C ASP A 375 -21.91 2.41 -17.61
N GLY A 376 -20.97 3.32 -17.92
CA GLY A 376 -19.92 3.72 -17.00
C GLY A 376 -20.46 4.31 -15.70
N GLN A 377 -21.50 5.15 -15.78
CA GLN A 377 -22.19 5.69 -14.60
C GLN A 377 -22.88 4.57 -13.80
N GLY A 378 -23.36 3.54 -14.48
CA GLY A 378 -23.91 2.34 -13.84
C GLY A 378 -22.88 1.65 -12.95
N TYR A 379 -21.66 1.40 -13.46
CA TYR A 379 -20.57 0.80 -12.69
C TYR A 379 -20.07 1.70 -11.55
N ILE A 380 -19.98 3.02 -11.76
CA ILE A 380 -19.62 3.98 -10.71
C ILE A 380 -20.58 3.86 -9.52
N LYS A 381 -21.89 3.76 -9.79
CA LYS A 381 -22.91 3.59 -8.74
C LYS A 381 -22.85 2.20 -8.12
N GLN A 382 -22.82 1.15 -8.94
CA GLN A 382 -22.80 -0.25 -8.48
C GLN A 382 -21.65 -0.53 -7.53
N LEU A 383 -20.45 -0.03 -7.85
CA LEU A 383 -19.24 -0.27 -7.06
C LEU A 383 -18.95 0.86 -6.06
N ASN A 384 -19.87 1.82 -5.91
CA ASN A 384 -19.72 2.95 -5.00
C ASN A 384 -18.37 3.68 -5.18
N ILE A 385 -17.98 3.94 -6.45
CA ILE A 385 -16.76 4.67 -6.78
C ILE A 385 -16.99 6.14 -6.46
N LYS A 386 -16.18 6.68 -5.54
CA LYS A 386 -16.26 8.10 -5.14
C LYS A 386 -15.57 8.98 -6.19
N ALA A 387 -16.28 9.27 -7.27
CA ALA A 387 -15.84 10.19 -8.33
C ALA A 387 -16.83 11.36 -8.41
N GLN A 388 -16.32 12.58 -8.60
CA GLN A 388 -17.16 13.76 -8.84
C GLN A 388 -17.76 13.73 -10.26
N ASP A 389 -16.97 13.29 -11.23
CA ASP A 389 -17.31 13.15 -12.63
C ASP A 389 -16.57 11.94 -13.22
N GLY A 390 -17.28 11.10 -13.96
CA GLY A 390 -16.69 9.95 -14.65
C GLY A 390 -15.80 10.31 -15.85
N ASN A 391 -15.85 11.58 -16.31
CA ASN A 391 -14.91 12.11 -17.31
C ASN A 391 -13.58 12.58 -16.69
N ALA A 392 -13.44 12.58 -15.36
CA ALA A 392 -12.17 12.93 -14.71
C ALA A 392 -11.10 11.84 -14.96
N PRO A 393 -9.81 12.21 -15.06
CA PRO A 393 -8.72 11.25 -15.14
C PRO A 393 -8.69 10.33 -13.90
N VAL A 394 -8.46 9.03 -14.11
CA VAL A 394 -8.48 8.04 -13.01
C VAL A 394 -7.41 8.29 -11.94
N GLN A 395 -6.29 8.95 -12.30
CA GLN A 395 -5.26 9.35 -11.33
C GLN A 395 -5.75 10.29 -10.22
N THR A 396 -6.88 10.97 -10.42
CA THR A 396 -7.49 11.86 -9.40
C THR A 396 -8.17 11.11 -8.27
N LEU A 397 -8.39 9.80 -8.43
CA LEU A 397 -9.03 8.95 -7.44
C LEU A 397 -8.05 8.45 -6.37
N SER A 398 -8.58 8.20 -5.16
CA SER A 398 -7.83 7.45 -4.13
C SER A 398 -7.55 6.00 -4.58
N GLY A 399 -6.52 5.37 -3.99
CA GLY A 399 -6.12 3.99 -4.33
C GLY A 399 -7.28 2.99 -4.26
N GLY A 400 -8.13 3.06 -3.26
CA GLY A 400 -9.32 2.19 -3.14
C GLY A 400 -10.35 2.42 -4.26
N ASN A 401 -10.56 3.66 -4.70
CA ASN A 401 -11.44 3.95 -5.84
C ASN A 401 -10.81 3.54 -7.18
N GLN A 402 -9.50 3.69 -7.35
CA GLN A 402 -8.76 3.17 -8.50
C GLN A 402 -8.91 1.65 -8.61
N GLN A 403 -8.80 0.93 -7.49
CA GLN A 403 -9.00 -0.52 -7.46
C GLN A 403 -10.42 -0.92 -7.87
N ARG A 404 -11.43 -0.16 -7.42
CA ARG A 404 -12.83 -0.39 -7.83
C ARG A 404 -13.04 -0.14 -9.34
N VAL A 405 -12.39 0.88 -9.92
CA VAL A 405 -12.40 1.12 -11.38
C VAL A 405 -11.83 -0.10 -12.12
N LEU A 406 -10.73 -0.65 -11.61
CA LEU A 406 -10.10 -1.82 -12.21
C LEU A 406 -11.00 -3.06 -12.09
N ILE A 407 -11.64 -3.28 -10.94
CA ILE A 407 -12.62 -4.36 -10.76
C ILE A 407 -13.81 -4.14 -11.72
N ALA A 408 -14.33 -2.90 -11.85
CA ALA A 408 -15.43 -2.56 -12.77
C ALA A 408 -15.12 -2.97 -14.21
N ARG A 409 -13.89 -2.72 -14.69
CA ARG A 409 -13.44 -3.12 -16.03
C ARG A 409 -13.60 -4.62 -16.26
N TYR A 410 -13.18 -5.42 -15.30
CA TYR A 410 -13.28 -6.87 -15.42
C TYR A 410 -14.72 -7.37 -15.27
N LEU A 411 -15.55 -6.72 -14.44
CA LEU A 411 -16.99 -7.03 -14.37
C LEU A 411 -17.71 -6.76 -15.70
N ASP A 412 -17.35 -5.68 -16.39
CA ASP A 412 -17.89 -5.39 -17.73
C ASP A 412 -17.57 -6.49 -18.75
N LEU A 413 -16.51 -7.22 -18.54
CA LEU A 413 -16.14 -8.40 -19.35
C LEU A 413 -16.96 -9.65 -19.02
N GLY A 414 -17.57 -9.73 -17.84
CA GLY A 414 -18.38 -10.86 -17.35
C GLY A 414 -17.54 -12.13 -17.12
N PRO A 415 -16.51 -12.09 -16.26
CA PRO A 415 -15.62 -13.21 -16.05
C PRO A 415 -16.32 -14.37 -15.31
N LYS A 416 -16.04 -15.60 -15.73
CA LYS A 416 -16.39 -16.81 -14.98
C LYS A 416 -15.40 -17.04 -13.82
N VAL A 417 -14.12 -16.74 -14.07
CA VAL A 417 -13.03 -16.79 -13.09
C VAL A 417 -12.36 -15.43 -13.03
N LEU A 418 -12.19 -14.89 -11.83
CA LEU A 418 -11.51 -13.61 -11.61
C LEU A 418 -10.29 -13.86 -10.70
N ILE A 419 -9.11 -13.56 -11.21
CA ILE A 419 -7.84 -13.65 -10.49
C ILE A 419 -7.48 -12.26 -10.02
N LEU A 420 -7.31 -12.09 -8.71
CA LEU A 420 -6.99 -10.83 -8.04
C LEU A 420 -5.60 -10.96 -7.43
N ASN A 421 -4.59 -10.36 -8.05
CA ASN A 421 -3.23 -10.37 -7.51
C ASN A 421 -3.01 -9.12 -6.65
N GLY A 422 -2.93 -9.29 -5.32
CA GLY A 422 -2.77 -8.21 -4.35
C GLY A 422 -3.93 -7.20 -4.37
N PRO A 423 -5.22 -7.63 -4.21
CA PRO A 423 -6.39 -6.76 -4.46
C PRO A 423 -6.44 -5.53 -3.55
N THR A 424 -5.76 -5.55 -2.41
CA THR A 424 -5.79 -4.45 -1.43
C THR A 424 -4.42 -3.79 -1.21
N ILE A 425 -3.42 -4.09 -2.05
CA ILE A 425 -2.09 -3.46 -1.96
C ILE A 425 -2.22 -1.95 -2.24
N GLY A 426 -1.66 -1.14 -1.32
CA GLY A 426 -1.68 0.31 -1.42
C GLY A 426 -3.08 0.94 -1.29
N VAL A 427 -4.00 0.30 -0.56
CA VAL A 427 -5.33 0.80 -0.22
C VAL A 427 -5.43 1.03 1.28
N ASP A 428 -6.17 2.05 1.68
CA ASP A 428 -6.43 2.32 3.10
C ASP A 428 -7.35 1.25 3.74
N VAL A 429 -7.33 1.17 5.07
CA VAL A 429 -8.04 0.13 5.86
C VAL A 429 -9.53 0.10 5.57
N GLY A 430 -10.19 1.27 5.44
CA GLY A 430 -11.62 1.35 5.15
C GLY A 430 -11.95 0.85 3.74
N SER A 431 -11.16 1.25 2.75
CA SER A 431 -11.30 0.79 1.38
C SER A 431 -10.98 -0.70 1.22
N LYS A 432 -10.04 -1.25 2.02
CA LYS A 432 -9.73 -2.69 2.07
C LYS A 432 -10.98 -3.50 2.43
N HIS A 433 -11.66 -3.13 3.51
CA HIS A 433 -12.90 -3.80 3.93
C HIS A 433 -13.99 -3.75 2.84
N ASP A 434 -14.19 -2.59 2.23
CA ASP A 434 -15.17 -2.42 1.15
C ASP A 434 -14.84 -3.28 -0.09
N ILE A 435 -13.55 -3.46 -0.42
CA ILE A 435 -13.10 -4.35 -1.50
C ILE A 435 -13.37 -5.81 -1.13
N HIS A 436 -13.15 -6.21 0.12
CA HIS A 436 -13.46 -7.55 0.60
C HIS A 436 -14.96 -7.88 0.48
N LEU A 437 -15.83 -6.93 0.86
CA LEU A 437 -17.28 -7.07 0.67
C LEU A 437 -17.65 -7.24 -0.80
N LEU A 438 -17.02 -6.47 -1.68
CA LEU A 438 -17.22 -6.57 -3.12
C LEU A 438 -16.78 -7.95 -3.67
N ILE A 439 -15.62 -8.45 -3.26
CA ILE A 439 -15.13 -9.79 -3.63
C ILE A 439 -16.13 -10.86 -3.16
N ALA A 440 -16.62 -10.77 -1.93
CA ALA A 440 -17.61 -11.69 -1.40
C ALA A 440 -18.93 -11.64 -2.17
N GLU A 441 -19.37 -10.45 -2.59
CA GLU A 441 -20.58 -10.28 -3.41
C GLU A 441 -20.43 -10.90 -4.79
N LEU A 442 -19.28 -10.72 -5.45
CA LEU A 442 -18.99 -11.35 -6.74
C LEU A 442 -19.01 -12.88 -6.65
N ALA A 443 -18.45 -13.43 -5.60
CA ALA A 443 -18.50 -14.87 -5.36
C ALA A 443 -19.95 -15.36 -5.14
N ARG A 444 -20.77 -14.63 -4.37
CA ARG A 444 -22.21 -14.97 -4.22
C ARG A 444 -22.96 -15.01 -5.55
N HIS A 445 -22.56 -14.23 -6.53
CA HIS A 445 -23.14 -14.24 -7.88
C HIS A 445 -22.56 -15.34 -8.79
N GLY A 446 -21.74 -16.25 -8.24
CA GLY A 446 -21.24 -17.43 -8.93
C GLY A 446 -19.88 -17.25 -9.62
N THR A 447 -19.22 -16.10 -9.52
CA THR A 447 -17.87 -15.93 -10.03
C THR A 447 -16.88 -16.73 -9.15
N ALA A 448 -16.08 -17.60 -9.78
CA ALA A 448 -14.94 -18.22 -9.08
C ALA A 448 -13.82 -17.20 -8.91
N ILE A 449 -13.29 -17.04 -7.71
CA ILE A 449 -12.29 -16.02 -7.42
C ILE A 449 -11.01 -16.67 -6.91
N ILE A 450 -9.88 -16.23 -7.43
CA ILE A 450 -8.54 -16.59 -6.91
C ILE A 450 -7.92 -15.30 -6.36
N VAL A 451 -7.68 -15.25 -5.05
CA VAL A 451 -7.02 -14.14 -4.37
C VAL A 451 -5.57 -14.52 -4.12
N VAL A 452 -4.65 -13.82 -4.77
CA VAL A 452 -3.20 -13.98 -4.53
C VAL A 452 -2.77 -12.88 -3.56
N SER A 453 -2.34 -13.27 -2.37
CA SER A 453 -1.97 -12.28 -1.33
C SER A 453 -0.91 -12.85 -0.38
N ASP A 454 -0.02 -11.98 0.12
CA ASP A 454 0.87 -12.23 1.26
C ASP A 454 0.28 -11.72 2.58
N ASP A 455 -0.83 -11.01 2.52
CA ASP A 455 -1.59 -10.58 3.68
C ASP A 455 -2.42 -11.76 4.22
N LEU A 456 -1.82 -12.54 5.14
CA LEU A 456 -2.45 -13.74 5.68
C LEU A 456 -3.77 -13.46 6.41
N PRO A 457 -3.92 -12.37 7.20
CA PRO A 457 -5.20 -11.91 7.70
C PRO A 457 -6.26 -11.71 6.62
N GLU A 458 -5.90 -11.11 5.47
CA GLU A 458 -6.81 -10.96 4.33
C GLU A 458 -7.30 -12.30 3.81
N VAL A 459 -6.37 -13.24 3.56
CA VAL A 459 -6.70 -14.59 3.10
C VAL A 459 -7.64 -15.30 4.06
N LEU A 460 -7.36 -15.23 5.37
CA LEU A 460 -8.19 -15.85 6.41
C LEU A 460 -9.59 -15.20 6.53
N SER A 461 -9.73 -13.93 6.18
CA SER A 461 -11.00 -13.21 6.31
C SER A 461 -11.98 -13.49 5.18
N ILE A 462 -11.50 -13.65 3.93
CA ILE A 462 -12.37 -13.70 2.75
C ILE A 462 -12.35 -15.03 2.00
N CYS A 463 -11.31 -15.86 2.15
CA CYS A 463 -11.18 -17.10 1.37
C CYS A 463 -11.89 -18.29 2.05
N HIS A 464 -12.38 -19.24 1.24
CA HIS A 464 -12.92 -20.53 1.73
C HIS A 464 -11.80 -21.55 1.97
N ARG A 465 -10.84 -21.58 1.07
CA ARG A 465 -9.65 -22.43 1.12
C ARG A 465 -8.41 -21.59 0.82
N VAL A 466 -7.27 -22.06 1.32
CA VAL A 466 -5.96 -21.49 1.00
C VAL A 466 -5.02 -22.57 0.48
N ILE A 467 -4.25 -22.19 -0.53
CA ILE A 467 -3.09 -22.92 -1.05
C ILE A 467 -1.86 -22.14 -0.65
N VAL A 468 -0.92 -22.81 0.02
CA VAL A 468 0.41 -22.28 0.34
C VAL A 468 1.37 -22.75 -0.73
N MET A 469 2.08 -21.83 -1.35
CA MET A 469 3.15 -22.11 -2.31
C MET A 469 4.52 -21.85 -1.71
N ALA A 470 5.44 -22.79 -1.91
CA ALA A 470 6.84 -22.69 -1.55
C ALA A 470 7.72 -23.26 -2.66
N ASN A 471 8.82 -22.60 -2.99
CA ASN A 471 9.79 -23.05 -4.01
C ASN A 471 9.15 -23.46 -5.36
N GLY A 472 8.10 -22.73 -5.78
CA GLY A 472 7.38 -22.99 -7.02
C GLY A 472 6.43 -24.20 -6.98
N ARG A 473 6.12 -24.76 -5.81
CA ARG A 473 5.23 -25.91 -5.64
C ARG A 473 4.12 -25.63 -4.64
N VAL A 474 3.02 -26.37 -4.73
CA VAL A 474 2.01 -26.39 -3.69
C VAL A 474 2.56 -27.20 -2.51
N SER A 475 2.74 -26.53 -1.37
CA SER A 475 3.18 -27.20 -0.14
C SER A 475 2.00 -27.69 0.71
N HIS A 476 1.02 -26.81 0.91
CA HIS A 476 -0.16 -27.11 1.71
C HIS A 476 -1.44 -26.60 1.04
N GLN A 477 -2.56 -27.24 1.41
CA GLN A 477 -3.89 -26.82 1.01
C GLN A 477 -4.88 -27.11 2.12
N HIS A 478 -5.56 -26.08 2.63
CA HIS A 478 -6.47 -26.18 3.76
C HIS A 478 -7.78 -25.41 3.56
N PRO A 479 -8.89 -25.91 4.11
CA PRO A 479 -10.05 -25.07 4.38
C PRO A 479 -9.65 -23.99 5.41
N VAL A 480 -10.03 -22.74 5.17
CA VAL A 480 -9.68 -21.62 6.08
C VAL A 480 -10.30 -21.80 7.48
N ASP A 481 -11.44 -22.49 7.58
CA ASP A 481 -12.09 -22.77 8.88
C ASP A 481 -11.25 -23.63 9.83
N THR A 482 -10.29 -24.38 9.30
CA THR A 482 -9.38 -25.23 10.09
C THR A 482 -8.09 -24.55 10.48
N LEU A 483 -7.85 -23.31 10.03
CA LEU A 483 -6.62 -22.57 10.21
C LEU A 483 -6.77 -21.41 11.20
N ASN A 484 -5.69 -21.14 11.91
CA ASN A 484 -5.46 -19.86 12.58
C ASN A 484 -4.26 -19.15 11.97
N LEU A 485 -4.08 -17.87 12.32
CA LEU A 485 -3.02 -17.05 11.77
C LEU A 485 -1.61 -17.61 12.07
N ASP A 486 -1.39 -18.08 13.30
CA ASP A 486 -0.08 -18.60 13.73
C ASP A 486 0.34 -19.83 12.93
N THR A 487 -0.60 -20.76 12.71
CA THR A 487 -0.36 -21.96 11.90
C THR A 487 -0.04 -21.58 10.46
N LEU A 488 -0.82 -20.66 9.86
CA LEU A 488 -0.58 -20.25 8.48
C LEU A 488 0.75 -19.50 8.32
N VAL A 489 1.12 -18.67 9.31
CA VAL A 489 2.44 -18.01 9.35
C VAL A 489 3.58 -19.03 9.41
N GLN A 490 3.43 -20.08 10.23
CA GLN A 490 4.44 -21.14 10.33
C GLN A 490 4.61 -21.88 9.00
N GLU A 491 3.52 -22.31 8.37
CA GLU A 491 3.58 -23.01 7.08
C GLU A 491 4.22 -22.17 5.97
N VAL A 492 3.89 -20.88 5.91
CA VAL A 492 4.50 -19.96 4.94
C VAL A 492 5.98 -19.71 5.21
N THR A 493 6.44 -19.80 6.47
CA THR A 493 7.82 -19.41 6.86
C THR A 493 8.77 -20.59 6.92
N LEU A 494 8.31 -21.80 7.29
CA LEU A 494 9.17 -22.98 7.53
C LEU A 494 9.62 -23.69 6.25
N GLU A 495 8.93 -23.49 5.13
CA GLU A 495 9.22 -24.15 3.84
C GLU A 495 9.93 -23.24 2.82
N SER A 496 10.44 -22.11 3.26
CA SER A 496 11.13 -21.11 2.43
C SER A 496 12.64 -21.36 2.31
#